data_2496c82eaf0d8326f248d8be620855f6
#
_entry.id   2496c82eaf0d8326f248d8be620855f6
#
_cell.length_a   1.000
_cell.length_b   1.000
_cell.length_c   1.000
_cell.angle_alpha   90.00
_cell.angle_beta   90.00
_cell.angle_gamma   90.00
#
_symmetry.space_group_name_H-M   'P 1'
#
loop_
_entity.id
_entity.type
_entity.pdbx_description
1 polymer ?
#
loop_
_entity_poly.entity_id
_entity_poly.type
_entity_poly.pdbx_seq_one_letter_code
_entity_poly.pdbx_strand_id
1 'polypeptide(L)'
;MKCANFTGVGEAAPLSGFSTETLKEVRYALEGFHQAIDREDLDGEELFLLLEIHSQNTPSVRIALETAIYDILAKEEELPLAKYLNNKANVEILVNGLVGVHQPGEGFTVMKVKVGFRNLFDEIENMEYLTQSFGKDIQFRLDANGVFDLPKAIRFCKEMEKFNIDYIEQPLPADNLEDLAELTYHTEIPIAVDESLTDFQSAEKIIEEQAAHVFVIKPMVSGGFKECKKIINLARAENIRVVITSSLETSIGRTACLHLALANEITEVCGLATGEVLNEGKPTQPIQGGKIAISDSPGLGVDL
;
A
#
# COMPACT_ATOMS: atom_id res chain seq x y z
N MET A 1 15.90 11.44 -11.72
CA MET A 1 15.93 12.91 -12.01
C MET A 1 17.22 13.49 -11.45
N LYS A 2 17.79 14.53 -12.10
CA LYS A 2 18.98 15.24 -11.58
C LYS A 2 18.68 16.71 -11.47
N CYS A 3 19.05 17.33 -10.35
CA CYS A 3 18.94 18.76 -10.11
C CYS A 3 20.19 19.22 -9.36
N ALA A 4 20.95 20.16 -9.92
CA ALA A 4 22.22 20.65 -9.38
C ALA A 4 23.15 19.49 -8.95
N ASN A 5 23.39 19.32 -7.64
CA ASN A 5 24.27 18.30 -7.07
C ASN A 5 23.54 17.03 -6.62
N PHE A 6 22.20 16.96 -6.76
CA PHE A 6 21.39 15.87 -6.24
C PHE A 6 20.79 15.02 -7.36
N THR A 7 20.64 13.73 -7.06
CA THR A 7 19.90 12.80 -7.90
C THR A 7 18.71 12.28 -7.10
N GLY A 8 17.51 12.49 -7.60
CA GLY A 8 16.28 11.93 -7.06
C GLY A 8 15.89 10.67 -7.82
N VAL A 9 15.37 9.69 -7.08
CA VAL A 9 14.95 8.42 -7.62
C VAL A 9 13.47 8.17 -7.32
N GLY A 10 12.82 7.44 -8.22
CA GLY A 10 11.44 6.99 -8.06
C GLY A 10 11.19 5.81 -8.99
N GLU A 11 10.19 5.03 -8.70
CA GLU A 11 9.85 3.81 -9.42
C GLU A 11 8.42 3.86 -9.93
N ALA A 12 8.22 3.55 -11.21
CA ALA A 12 6.92 3.32 -11.82
C ALA A 12 6.81 1.84 -12.19
N ALA A 13 6.07 1.07 -11.40
CA ALA A 13 5.94 -0.38 -11.53
C ALA A 13 4.46 -0.78 -11.73
N PRO A 14 3.87 -0.54 -12.91
CA PRO A 14 2.52 -0.98 -13.19
C PRO A 14 2.47 -2.51 -13.19
N LEU A 15 1.56 -3.09 -12.41
CA LEU A 15 1.37 -4.54 -12.31
C LEU A 15 0.21 -4.96 -13.21
N SER A 16 0.49 -5.81 -14.19
CA SER A 16 -0.53 -6.31 -15.12
C SER A 16 -1.68 -7.02 -14.38
N GLY A 17 -2.91 -6.62 -14.65
CA GLY A 17 -4.11 -7.15 -14.00
C GLY A 17 -4.52 -6.43 -12.72
N PHE A 18 -3.71 -5.50 -12.22
CA PHE A 18 -3.98 -4.68 -11.03
C PHE A 18 -3.93 -3.18 -11.34
N SER A 19 -2.95 -2.75 -12.15
CA SER A 19 -2.83 -1.35 -12.56
C SER A 19 -3.77 -1.02 -13.71
N THR A 20 -4.26 0.22 -13.72
CA THR A 20 -5.13 0.74 -14.79
C THR A 20 -4.36 1.06 -16.06
N GLU A 21 -3.05 1.35 -15.93
CA GLU A 21 -2.15 1.68 -17.02
C GLU A 21 -1.25 0.52 -17.44
N THR A 22 -0.77 0.59 -18.67
CA THR A 22 0.20 -0.34 -19.25
C THR A 22 1.63 0.18 -19.15
N LEU A 23 2.63 -0.71 -19.19
CA LEU A 23 4.04 -0.31 -19.24
C LEU A 23 4.38 0.60 -20.44
N LYS A 24 3.63 0.48 -21.56
CA LYS A 24 3.81 1.34 -22.72
C LYS A 24 3.36 2.78 -22.43
N GLU A 25 2.23 2.95 -21.76
CA GLU A 25 1.72 4.27 -21.34
C GLU A 25 2.65 4.91 -20.33
N VAL A 26 3.14 4.14 -19.35
CA VAL A 26 4.13 4.58 -18.37
C VAL A 26 5.39 5.11 -19.06
N ARG A 27 5.97 4.38 -20.02
CA ARG A 27 7.14 4.83 -20.77
C ARG A 27 6.87 6.11 -21.54
N TYR A 28 5.72 6.19 -22.23
CA TYR A 28 5.34 7.38 -22.97
C TYR A 28 5.19 8.62 -22.06
N ALA A 29 4.56 8.46 -20.90
CA ALA A 29 4.40 9.53 -19.92
C ALA A 29 5.75 10.01 -19.36
N LEU A 30 6.65 9.08 -19.02
CA LEU A 30 8.00 9.40 -18.55
C LEU A 30 8.85 10.09 -19.63
N GLU A 31 8.76 9.66 -20.90
CA GLU A 31 9.43 10.31 -22.02
C GLU A 31 8.91 11.74 -22.24
N GLY A 32 7.59 11.93 -22.17
CA GLY A 32 6.96 13.26 -22.27
C GLY A 32 7.41 14.19 -21.15
N PHE A 33 7.43 13.71 -19.91
CA PHE A 33 7.93 14.47 -18.77
C PHE A 33 9.43 14.80 -18.94
N HIS A 34 10.24 13.83 -19.35
CA HIS A 34 11.67 14.04 -19.59
C HIS A 34 11.94 15.15 -20.62
N GLN A 35 11.21 15.14 -21.74
CA GLN A 35 11.31 16.20 -22.76
C GLN A 35 10.84 17.57 -22.24
N ALA A 36 9.86 17.59 -21.35
CA ALA A 36 9.34 18.83 -20.79
C ALA A 36 10.29 19.49 -19.78
N ILE A 37 11.06 18.67 -19.02
CA ILE A 37 12.07 19.17 -18.06
C ILE A 37 13.44 19.44 -18.67
N ASP A 38 13.68 19.12 -19.96
CA ASP A 38 14.90 19.43 -20.67
C ASP A 38 14.96 20.93 -21.06
N ARG A 39 14.65 21.78 -20.09
CA ARG A 39 14.68 23.24 -20.12
C ARG A 39 15.55 23.72 -18.95
N GLU A 40 16.29 24.78 -19.19
CA GLU A 40 17.00 25.43 -18.12
C GLU A 40 16.02 26.22 -17.23
N ASP A 41 16.24 26.19 -15.90
CA ASP A 41 15.58 27.05 -14.89
C ASP A 41 14.12 26.72 -14.52
N LEU A 42 13.75 25.45 -14.38
CA LEU A 42 12.45 25.07 -13.77
C LEU A 42 12.52 25.14 -12.23
N ASP A 43 11.54 25.81 -11.63
CA ASP A 43 11.36 25.77 -10.19
C ASP A 43 10.52 24.56 -9.72
N GLY A 44 10.38 24.40 -8.39
CA GLY A 44 9.65 23.27 -7.83
C GLY A 44 8.16 23.27 -8.17
N GLU A 45 7.52 24.44 -8.32
CA GLU A 45 6.09 24.54 -8.67
C GLU A 45 5.88 24.13 -10.12
N GLU A 46 6.76 24.57 -11.03
CA GLU A 46 6.73 24.17 -12.44
C GLU A 46 6.96 22.67 -12.63
N LEU A 47 7.87 22.07 -11.86
CA LEU A 47 8.10 20.62 -11.88
C LEU A 47 6.84 19.85 -11.47
N PHE A 48 6.14 20.28 -10.42
CA PHE A 48 4.88 19.64 -10.01
C PHE A 48 3.75 19.86 -11.02
N LEU A 49 3.70 21.01 -11.70
CA LEU A 49 2.74 21.24 -12.77
C LEU A 49 2.99 20.31 -13.97
N LEU A 50 4.23 20.15 -14.38
CA LEU A 50 4.61 19.24 -15.46
C LEU A 50 4.31 17.78 -15.07
N LEU A 51 4.55 17.39 -13.82
CA LEU A 51 4.17 16.09 -13.30
C LEU A 51 2.67 15.86 -13.45
N GLU A 52 1.83 16.79 -13.01
CA GLU A 52 0.37 16.69 -13.12
C GLU A 52 -0.08 16.52 -14.58
N ILE A 53 0.54 17.25 -15.52
CA ILE A 53 0.20 17.16 -16.96
C ILE A 53 0.56 15.79 -17.53
N HIS A 54 1.73 15.27 -17.21
CA HIS A 54 2.27 14.06 -17.83
C HIS A 54 1.83 12.75 -17.16
N SER A 55 1.25 12.81 -15.96
CA SER A 55 0.84 11.63 -15.19
C SER A 55 -0.67 11.46 -14.99
N GLN A 56 -1.51 12.20 -15.74
CA GLN A 56 -2.97 12.24 -15.54
C GLN A 56 -3.64 10.86 -15.50
N ASN A 57 -3.22 9.92 -16.34
CA ASN A 57 -3.79 8.59 -16.45
C ASN A 57 -2.77 7.48 -16.13
N THR A 58 -1.70 7.82 -15.45
CA THR A 58 -0.62 6.91 -15.10
C THR A 58 -0.21 7.09 -13.63
N PRO A 59 -1.01 6.54 -12.68
CA PRO A 59 -0.76 6.69 -11.25
C PRO A 59 0.64 6.20 -10.83
N SER A 60 1.17 5.15 -11.46
CA SER A 60 2.54 4.70 -11.17
C SER A 60 3.63 5.70 -11.62
N VAL A 61 3.40 6.45 -12.69
CA VAL A 61 4.28 7.54 -13.09
C VAL A 61 4.21 8.69 -12.10
N ARG A 62 3.00 9.00 -11.61
CA ARG A 62 2.80 10.06 -10.62
C ARG A 62 3.60 9.78 -9.35
N ILE A 63 3.46 8.60 -8.74
CA ILE A 63 4.23 8.25 -7.54
C ILE A 63 5.73 8.27 -7.81
N ALA A 64 6.19 7.78 -8.97
CA ALA A 64 7.60 7.77 -9.33
C ALA A 64 8.19 9.18 -9.42
N LEU A 65 7.50 10.10 -10.09
CA LEU A 65 7.95 11.49 -10.25
C LEU A 65 7.85 12.27 -8.94
N GLU A 66 6.75 12.14 -8.18
CA GLU A 66 6.64 12.73 -6.85
C GLU A 66 7.77 12.26 -5.93
N THR A 67 8.04 10.95 -5.90
CA THR A 67 9.14 10.39 -5.10
C THR A 67 10.48 11.01 -5.50
N ALA A 68 10.78 11.08 -6.80
CA ALA A 68 12.04 11.62 -7.28
C ALA A 68 12.21 13.11 -6.97
N ILE A 69 11.13 13.90 -7.06
CA ILE A 69 11.17 15.32 -6.72
C ILE A 69 11.36 15.49 -5.21
N TYR A 70 10.53 14.81 -4.39
CA TYR A 70 10.66 14.90 -2.94
C TYR A 70 11.97 14.34 -2.41
N ASP A 71 12.57 13.34 -3.07
CA ASP A 71 13.89 12.81 -2.73
C ASP A 71 14.98 13.87 -2.91
N ILE A 72 14.94 14.68 -3.99
CA ILE A 72 15.84 15.80 -4.20
C ILE A 72 15.64 16.87 -3.12
N LEU A 73 14.40 17.32 -2.91
CA LEU A 73 14.08 18.38 -1.95
C LEU A 73 14.47 17.98 -0.51
N ALA A 74 14.23 16.74 -0.14
CA ALA A 74 14.62 16.22 1.16
C ALA A 74 16.15 16.11 1.33
N LYS A 75 16.90 15.78 0.25
CA LYS A 75 18.36 15.80 0.24
C LYS A 75 18.94 17.20 0.36
N GLU A 76 18.31 18.19 -0.25
CA GLU A 76 18.69 19.61 -0.12
C GLU A 76 18.54 20.11 1.31
N GLU A 77 17.51 19.66 2.02
CA GLU A 77 17.24 19.99 3.44
C GLU A 77 17.98 19.07 4.42
N GLU A 78 18.79 18.12 3.94
CA GLU A 78 19.51 17.12 4.74
C GLU A 78 18.60 16.29 5.67
N LEU A 79 17.35 16.04 5.25
CA LEU A 79 16.32 15.29 6.01
C LEU A 79 15.94 13.98 5.32
N PRO A 80 15.61 12.91 6.07
CA PRO A 80 14.88 11.77 5.54
C PRO A 80 13.54 12.23 4.94
N LEU A 81 13.10 11.65 3.82
CA LEU A 81 11.92 12.10 3.08
C LEU A 81 10.66 12.17 3.96
N ALA A 82 10.43 11.21 4.85
CA ALA A 82 9.29 11.27 5.77
C ALA A 82 9.33 12.51 6.68
N LYS A 83 10.53 12.88 7.17
CA LYS A 83 10.73 14.07 8.02
C LYS A 83 10.61 15.37 7.26
N TYR A 84 11.03 15.38 6.00
CA TYR A 84 10.81 16.52 5.09
C TYR A 84 9.32 16.77 4.87
N LEU A 85 8.51 15.71 4.63
CA LEU A 85 7.07 15.80 4.43
C LEU A 85 6.29 16.16 5.70
N ASN A 86 6.77 15.67 6.87
CA ASN A 86 6.19 15.93 8.18
C ASN A 86 7.26 15.81 9.26
N ASN A 87 7.62 16.91 9.90
CA ASN A 87 8.63 16.92 10.97
C ASN A 87 8.28 16.04 12.18
N LYS A 88 6.99 15.69 12.35
CA LYS A 88 6.47 14.77 13.39
C LYS A 88 6.41 13.32 12.92
N ALA A 89 6.80 13.02 11.67
CA ALA A 89 6.78 11.65 11.13
C ALA A 89 7.44 10.66 12.10
N ASN A 90 6.86 9.48 12.23
CA ASN A 90 7.51 8.36 12.92
C ASN A 90 8.77 7.92 12.15
N VAL A 91 9.63 7.14 12.79
CA VAL A 91 10.86 6.61 12.16
C VAL A 91 10.77 5.11 11.88
N GLU A 92 9.80 4.43 12.47
CA GLU A 92 9.53 3.00 12.28
C GLU A 92 8.02 2.72 12.26
N ILE A 93 7.64 1.61 11.64
CA ILE A 93 6.25 1.13 11.59
C ILE A 93 6.20 -0.39 11.68
N LEU A 94 5.13 -0.92 12.28
CA LEU A 94 4.83 -2.36 12.26
C LEU A 94 4.40 -2.79 10.87
N VAL A 95 4.81 -4.00 10.48
CA VAL A 95 4.41 -4.62 9.20
C VAL A 95 3.88 -6.03 9.43
N ASN A 96 2.92 -6.45 8.59
CA ASN A 96 2.44 -7.83 8.63
C ASN A 96 3.37 -8.76 7.86
N GLY A 97 3.52 -9.97 8.39
CA GLY A 97 4.13 -11.07 7.65
C GLY A 97 3.17 -11.67 6.61
N LEU A 98 3.70 -12.48 5.73
CA LEU A 98 2.96 -13.22 4.70
C LEU A 98 3.07 -14.71 4.98
N VAL A 99 1.93 -15.40 5.11
CA VAL A 99 1.91 -16.87 5.25
C VAL A 99 2.47 -17.51 3.96
N GLY A 100 3.40 -18.45 4.14
CA GLY A 100 4.13 -19.07 3.04
C GLY A 100 5.46 -18.40 2.69
N VAL A 101 5.71 -17.19 3.20
CA VAL A 101 6.99 -16.45 3.08
C VAL A 101 7.67 -16.40 4.45
N HIS A 102 7.00 -15.87 5.45
CA HIS A 102 7.53 -15.67 6.80
C HIS A 102 7.17 -16.83 7.72
N GLN A 103 8.04 -17.09 8.72
CA GLN A 103 7.90 -18.20 9.64
C GLN A 103 7.44 -17.75 11.05
N PRO A 104 6.86 -18.63 11.85
CA PRO A 104 6.61 -18.36 13.26
C PRO A 104 7.89 -17.93 14.00
N GLY A 105 7.78 -16.94 14.88
CA GLY A 105 8.89 -16.47 15.70
C GLY A 105 9.73 -15.34 15.10
N GLU A 106 9.44 -14.87 13.89
CA GLU A 106 10.12 -13.71 13.27
C GLU A 106 9.68 -12.35 13.83
N GLY A 107 8.76 -12.35 14.80
CA GLY A 107 8.34 -11.15 15.53
C GLY A 107 7.14 -10.42 14.93
N PHE A 108 6.51 -10.95 13.89
CA PHE A 108 5.25 -10.42 13.38
C PHE A 108 4.11 -10.66 14.36
N THR A 109 3.27 -9.66 14.56
CA THR A 109 2.02 -9.73 15.35
C THR A 109 0.78 -9.93 14.49
N VAL A 110 0.91 -9.66 13.20
CA VAL A 110 -0.14 -9.82 12.19
C VAL A 110 0.40 -10.60 11.00
N MET A 111 -0.35 -11.59 10.53
CA MET A 111 -0.02 -12.41 9.37
C MET A 111 -1.12 -12.33 8.31
N LYS A 112 -0.74 -12.05 7.07
CA LYS A 112 -1.66 -12.05 5.92
C LYS A 112 -1.67 -13.41 5.24
N VAL A 113 -2.85 -13.94 4.95
CA VAL A 113 -3.08 -15.24 4.32
C VAL A 113 -4.07 -15.12 3.18
N LYS A 114 -3.76 -15.74 2.03
CA LYS A 114 -4.67 -15.84 0.89
C LYS A 114 -5.75 -16.88 1.18
N VAL A 115 -7.01 -16.51 0.94
CA VAL A 115 -8.20 -17.33 1.19
C VAL A 115 -9.13 -17.37 -0.02
N GLY A 116 -10.10 -18.31 -0.01
CA GLY A 116 -11.10 -18.43 -1.06
C GLY A 116 -10.71 -19.34 -2.22
N PHE A 117 -9.53 -19.96 -2.17
CA PHE A 117 -9.00 -20.85 -3.22
C PHE A 117 -9.21 -22.33 -2.91
N ARG A 118 -9.74 -22.65 -1.72
CA ARG A 118 -10.07 -24.00 -1.27
C ARG A 118 -11.58 -24.08 -0.94
N ASN A 119 -12.11 -25.27 -0.72
CA ASN A 119 -13.44 -25.38 -0.15
C ASN A 119 -13.44 -24.91 1.32
N LEU A 120 -14.59 -24.56 1.84
CA LEU A 120 -14.74 -23.97 3.17
C LEU A 120 -14.16 -24.84 4.30
N PHE A 121 -14.30 -26.16 4.20
CA PHE A 121 -13.76 -27.09 5.21
C PHE A 121 -12.23 -27.03 5.25
N ASP A 122 -11.58 -27.06 4.09
CA ASP A 122 -10.11 -26.97 3.99
C ASP A 122 -9.59 -25.60 4.43
N GLU A 123 -10.37 -24.51 4.20
CA GLU A 123 -9.99 -23.17 4.71
C GLU A 123 -10.04 -23.14 6.24
N ILE A 124 -11.04 -23.77 6.86
CA ILE A 124 -11.17 -23.87 8.32
C ILE A 124 -10.00 -24.68 8.90
N GLU A 125 -9.69 -25.85 8.35
CA GLU A 125 -8.55 -26.67 8.78
C GLU A 125 -7.22 -25.91 8.62
N ASN A 126 -7.07 -25.16 7.54
CA ASN A 126 -5.87 -24.34 7.32
C ASN A 126 -5.75 -23.24 8.39
N MET A 127 -6.83 -22.56 8.74
CA MET A 127 -6.82 -21.53 9.79
C MET A 127 -6.56 -22.12 11.18
N GLU A 128 -7.08 -23.31 11.49
CA GLU A 128 -6.76 -24.05 12.73
C GLU A 128 -5.26 -24.39 12.79
N TYR A 129 -4.69 -24.89 11.70
CA TYR A 129 -3.26 -25.17 11.58
C TYR A 129 -2.41 -23.89 11.75
N LEU A 130 -2.77 -22.79 11.08
CA LEU A 130 -2.05 -21.54 11.17
C LEU A 130 -2.11 -20.95 12.59
N THR A 131 -3.28 -20.98 13.23
CA THR A 131 -3.45 -20.52 14.61
C THR A 131 -2.60 -21.35 15.58
N GLN A 132 -2.50 -22.66 15.36
CA GLN A 132 -1.62 -23.52 16.18
C GLN A 132 -0.15 -23.25 15.92
N SER A 133 0.24 -22.99 14.65
CA SER A 133 1.64 -22.81 14.26
C SER A 133 2.20 -21.45 14.65
N PHE A 134 1.46 -20.38 14.47
CA PHE A 134 1.88 -19.01 14.77
C PHE A 134 1.57 -18.57 16.19
N GLY A 135 0.61 -19.20 16.84
CA GLY A 135 0.15 -18.86 18.21
C GLY A 135 -1.17 -18.08 18.20
N LYS A 136 -1.91 -18.20 19.31
CA LYS A 136 -3.26 -17.62 19.46
C LYS A 136 -3.27 -16.09 19.52
N ASP A 137 -2.14 -15.47 19.85
CA ASP A 137 -2.01 -14.01 19.97
C ASP A 137 -1.78 -13.34 18.62
N ILE A 138 -1.47 -14.12 17.57
CA ILE A 138 -1.32 -13.60 16.20
C ILE A 138 -2.67 -13.28 15.61
N GLN A 139 -2.79 -12.07 15.06
CA GLN A 139 -3.95 -11.69 14.24
C GLN A 139 -3.74 -12.09 12.79
N PHE A 140 -4.81 -12.53 12.12
CA PHE A 140 -4.75 -12.87 10.72
C PHE A 140 -5.54 -11.85 9.88
N ARG A 141 -4.97 -11.48 8.74
CA ARG A 141 -5.64 -10.74 7.66
C ARG A 141 -5.93 -11.71 6.53
N LEU A 142 -7.19 -11.85 6.21
CA LEU A 142 -7.65 -12.78 5.18
C LEU A 142 -7.77 -12.01 3.86
N ASP A 143 -7.01 -12.39 2.84
CA ASP A 143 -7.03 -11.70 1.55
C ASP A 143 -7.67 -12.62 0.49
N ALA A 144 -8.87 -12.23 0.05
CA ALA A 144 -9.71 -13.01 -0.87
C ALA A 144 -9.61 -12.55 -2.33
N ASN A 145 -9.02 -11.39 -2.63
CA ASN A 145 -8.91 -10.83 -4.00
C ASN A 145 -10.21 -10.93 -4.84
N GLY A 146 -11.35 -10.63 -4.23
CA GLY A 146 -12.65 -10.56 -4.91
C GLY A 146 -13.24 -11.89 -5.35
N VAL A 147 -12.80 -13.02 -4.82
CA VAL A 147 -13.15 -14.36 -5.34
C VAL A 147 -14.52 -14.86 -4.91
N PHE A 148 -15.13 -14.30 -3.86
CA PHE A 148 -16.43 -14.74 -3.37
C PHE A 148 -17.60 -14.03 -4.06
N ASP A 149 -18.75 -14.72 -4.13
CA ASP A 149 -20.07 -14.09 -4.19
C ASP A 149 -20.58 -13.80 -2.77
N LEU A 150 -21.58 -12.92 -2.62
CA LEU A 150 -22.09 -12.50 -1.31
C LEU A 150 -22.51 -13.68 -0.42
N PRO A 151 -23.32 -14.68 -0.87
CA PRO A 151 -23.69 -15.81 -0.03
C PRO A 151 -22.51 -16.65 0.47
N LYS A 152 -21.47 -16.81 -0.36
CA LYS A 152 -20.25 -17.52 0.07
C LYS A 152 -19.43 -16.69 1.04
N ALA A 153 -19.28 -15.37 0.80
CA ALA A 153 -18.59 -14.47 1.70
C ALA A 153 -19.23 -14.46 3.09
N ILE A 154 -20.55 -14.36 3.19
CA ILE A 154 -21.27 -14.42 4.47
C ILE A 154 -20.97 -15.73 5.21
N ARG A 155 -21.10 -16.87 4.52
CA ARG A 155 -20.81 -18.18 5.14
C ARG A 155 -19.34 -18.30 5.56
N PHE A 156 -18.42 -17.86 4.73
CA PHE A 156 -16.98 -17.87 5.02
C PHE A 156 -16.67 -17.01 6.24
N CYS A 157 -17.12 -15.76 6.29
CA CYS A 157 -16.88 -14.86 7.41
C CYS A 157 -17.44 -15.44 8.72
N LYS A 158 -18.65 -16.03 8.72
CA LYS A 158 -19.23 -16.66 9.91
C LYS A 158 -18.38 -17.79 10.48
N GLU A 159 -17.77 -18.59 9.63
CA GLU A 159 -16.86 -19.66 10.08
C GLU A 159 -15.50 -19.11 10.55
N MET A 160 -15.08 -17.96 10.02
CA MET A 160 -13.82 -17.32 10.39
C MET A 160 -13.91 -16.49 11.69
N GLU A 161 -15.11 -16.10 12.14
CA GLU A 161 -15.33 -15.33 13.39
C GLU A 161 -14.78 -16.03 14.65
N LYS A 162 -14.56 -17.33 14.62
CA LYS A 162 -13.95 -18.07 15.74
C LYS A 162 -12.44 -17.92 15.87
N PHE A 163 -11.76 -17.32 14.86
CA PHE A 163 -10.33 -17.07 14.83
C PHE A 163 -10.02 -15.61 15.17
N ASN A 164 -8.77 -15.31 15.49
CA ASN A 164 -8.32 -13.95 15.76
C ASN A 164 -8.04 -13.20 14.42
N ILE A 165 -9.12 -12.74 13.77
CA ILE A 165 -9.09 -12.07 12.49
C ILE A 165 -9.09 -10.55 12.70
N ASP A 166 -8.12 -9.85 12.09
CA ASP A 166 -8.03 -8.39 12.05
C ASP A 166 -9.04 -7.80 11.05
N TYR A 167 -9.06 -8.35 9.82
CA TYR A 167 -10.04 -8.02 8.78
C TYR A 167 -10.01 -9.06 7.64
N ILE A 168 -11.05 -9.02 6.79
CA ILE A 168 -11.05 -9.68 5.49
C ILE A 168 -10.91 -8.63 4.38
N GLU A 169 -9.88 -8.79 3.53
CA GLU A 169 -9.53 -7.88 2.44
C GLU A 169 -10.19 -8.34 1.15
N GLN A 170 -10.88 -7.41 0.50
CA GLN A 170 -11.56 -7.57 -0.79
C GLN A 170 -12.26 -8.93 -0.95
N PRO A 171 -13.28 -9.22 -0.12
CA PRO A 171 -13.97 -10.51 -0.21
C PRO A 171 -14.77 -10.68 -1.52
N LEU A 172 -15.32 -9.60 -2.07
CA LEU A 172 -16.18 -9.58 -3.26
C LEU A 172 -15.51 -8.82 -4.42
N PRO A 173 -15.98 -9.01 -5.67
CA PRO A 173 -15.48 -8.25 -6.82
C PRO A 173 -15.45 -6.75 -6.59
N ALA A 174 -14.44 -6.07 -7.15
CA ALA A 174 -14.13 -4.67 -6.86
C ALA A 174 -15.22 -3.67 -7.24
N ASP A 175 -16.04 -4.00 -8.21
CA ASP A 175 -17.14 -3.17 -8.73
C ASP A 175 -18.48 -3.38 -8.00
N ASN A 176 -18.52 -4.31 -7.02
CA ASN A 176 -19.75 -4.66 -6.32
C ASN A 176 -19.79 -4.07 -4.89
N LEU A 177 -19.88 -2.74 -4.81
CA LEU A 177 -19.91 -2.00 -3.53
C LEU A 177 -21.21 -2.26 -2.74
N GLU A 178 -22.34 -2.47 -3.42
CA GLU A 178 -23.63 -2.77 -2.78
C GLU A 178 -23.56 -4.07 -1.97
N ASP A 179 -23.04 -5.15 -2.56
CA ASP A 179 -22.86 -6.41 -1.84
C ASP A 179 -21.79 -6.32 -0.75
N LEU A 180 -20.72 -5.49 -0.94
CA LEU A 180 -19.74 -5.23 0.12
C LEU A 180 -20.40 -4.54 1.32
N ALA A 181 -21.24 -3.54 1.08
CA ALA A 181 -22.03 -2.87 2.11
C ALA A 181 -22.95 -3.85 2.82
N GLU A 182 -23.68 -4.69 2.07
CA GLU A 182 -24.54 -5.74 2.63
C GLU A 182 -23.74 -6.72 3.52
N LEU A 183 -22.53 -7.11 3.07
CA LEU A 183 -21.67 -8.03 3.83
C LEU A 183 -21.26 -7.42 5.19
N THR A 184 -21.08 -6.11 5.30
CA THR A 184 -20.71 -5.45 6.58
C THR A 184 -21.77 -5.69 7.68
N TYR A 185 -23.03 -5.88 7.32
CA TYR A 185 -24.10 -6.16 8.27
C TYR A 185 -24.19 -7.64 8.68
N HIS A 186 -23.52 -8.52 7.95
CA HIS A 186 -23.63 -9.97 8.16
C HIS A 186 -22.43 -10.58 8.89
N THR A 187 -21.40 -9.82 9.22
CA THR A 187 -20.20 -10.34 9.90
C THR A 187 -19.66 -9.35 10.93
N GLU A 188 -19.06 -9.90 11.99
CA GLU A 188 -18.28 -9.12 12.97
C GLU A 188 -16.84 -8.85 12.49
N ILE A 189 -16.38 -9.53 11.42
CA ILE A 189 -15.04 -9.32 10.85
C ILE A 189 -15.06 -8.02 10.07
N PRO A 190 -14.15 -7.06 10.38
CA PRO A 190 -14.03 -5.83 9.58
C PRO A 190 -13.75 -6.11 8.11
N ILE A 191 -14.43 -5.42 7.21
CA ILE A 191 -14.22 -5.51 5.77
C ILE A 191 -13.17 -4.48 5.36
N ALA A 192 -12.12 -4.92 4.64
CA ALA A 192 -11.12 -4.07 4.04
C ALA A 192 -11.26 -4.07 2.51
N VAL A 193 -11.07 -2.91 1.89
CA VAL A 193 -11.07 -2.75 0.43
C VAL A 193 -9.67 -2.49 -0.07
N ASP A 194 -9.30 -3.19 -1.14
CA ASP A 194 -8.03 -3.08 -1.88
C ASP A 194 -8.33 -2.71 -3.35
N GLU A 195 -8.78 -3.67 -4.14
CA GLU A 195 -9.04 -3.48 -5.57
C GLU A 195 -10.19 -2.49 -5.87
N SER A 196 -11.11 -2.29 -4.92
CA SER A 196 -12.16 -1.28 -5.03
C SER A 196 -11.65 0.15 -4.80
N LEU A 197 -10.45 0.31 -4.20
CA LEU A 197 -9.90 1.60 -3.78
C LEU A 197 -8.76 2.02 -4.72
N THR A 198 -9.07 2.69 -5.81
CA THR A 198 -8.08 3.08 -6.82
C THR A 198 -7.68 4.55 -6.76
N ASP A 199 -8.55 5.42 -6.27
CA ASP A 199 -8.36 6.87 -6.24
C ASP A 199 -9.27 7.54 -5.20
N PHE A 200 -9.25 8.88 -5.15
CA PHE A 200 -10.09 9.65 -4.23
C PHE A 200 -11.59 9.50 -4.52
N GLN A 201 -11.99 9.38 -5.79
CA GLN A 201 -13.41 9.24 -6.15
C GLN A 201 -13.96 7.88 -5.75
N SER A 202 -13.17 6.81 -5.90
CA SER A 202 -13.55 5.49 -5.40
C SER A 202 -13.64 5.47 -3.87
N ALA A 203 -12.76 6.18 -3.17
CA ALA A 203 -12.83 6.31 -1.72
C ALA A 203 -14.13 7.00 -1.26
N GLU A 204 -14.56 8.09 -1.94
CA GLU A 204 -15.83 8.75 -1.64
C GLU A 204 -17.02 7.80 -1.83
N LYS A 205 -17.07 7.05 -2.93
CA LYS A 205 -18.14 6.07 -3.20
C LYS A 205 -18.20 4.95 -2.16
N ILE A 206 -17.04 4.40 -1.76
CA ILE A 206 -16.97 3.35 -0.74
C ILE A 206 -17.53 3.84 0.59
N ILE A 207 -17.26 5.12 0.93
CA ILE A 207 -17.79 5.75 2.15
C ILE A 207 -19.31 5.99 2.03
N GLU A 208 -19.78 6.53 0.91
CA GLU A 208 -21.21 6.76 0.66
C GLU A 208 -22.02 5.47 0.81
N GLU A 209 -21.49 4.34 0.31
CA GLU A 209 -22.12 3.03 0.40
C GLU A 209 -21.90 2.32 1.76
N GLN A 210 -21.04 2.86 2.64
CA GLN A 210 -20.63 2.23 3.90
C GLN A 210 -20.03 0.82 3.69
N ALA A 211 -19.30 0.63 2.60
CA ALA A 211 -18.86 -0.66 2.12
C ALA A 211 -17.56 -1.18 2.76
N ALA A 212 -16.92 -0.42 3.66
CA ALA A 212 -15.65 -0.81 4.25
C ALA A 212 -15.38 -0.19 5.63
N HIS A 213 -14.58 -0.90 6.43
CA HIS A 213 -14.04 -0.46 7.71
C HIS A 213 -12.55 -0.12 7.64
N VAL A 214 -11.85 -0.62 6.59
CA VAL A 214 -10.40 -0.47 6.40
C VAL A 214 -10.11 -0.15 4.95
N PHE A 215 -9.29 0.86 4.70
CA PHE A 215 -8.72 1.18 3.40
C PHE A 215 -7.31 0.63 3.29
N VAL A 216 -7.08 -0.24 2.32
CA VAL A 216 -5.75 -0.76 1.95
C VAL A 216 -5.25 0.06 0.77
N ILE A 217 -4.42 1.06 1.06
CA ILE A 217 -3.95 2.02 0.06
C ILE A 217 -2.66 1.53 -0.58
N LYS A 218 -2.65 1.44 -1.91
CA LYS A 218 -1.49 1.15 -2.74
C LYS A 218 -1.04 2.42 -3.46
N PRO A 219 0.02 3.12 -3.03
CA PRO A 219 0.43 4.39 -3.64
C PRO A 219 0.73 4.30 -5.15
N MET A 220 1.17 3.12 -5.60
CA MET A 220 1.41 2.82 -7.02
C MET A 220 0.12 2.81 -7.86
N VAL A 221 -1.01 2.50 -7.23
CA VAL A 221 -2.36 2.47 -7.86
C VAL A 221 -3.09 3.78 -7.62
N SER A 222 -3.01 4.32 -6.40
CA SER A 222 -3.75 5.53 -6.01
C SER A 222 -3.11 6.84 -6.51
N GLY A 223 -1.90 6.81 -7.06
CA GLY A 223 -1.32 7.98 -7.73
C GLY A 223 -0.52 8.92 -6.85
N GLY A 224 0.29 8.38 -5.93
CA GLY A 224 1.35 9.13 -5.26
C GLY A 224 1.01 9.72 -3.89
N PHE A 225 1.93 10.54 -3.38
CA PHE A 225 1.87 11.09 -2.02
C PHE A 225 0.69 12.03 -1.81
N LYS A 226 0.44 12.93 -2.76
CA LYS A 226 -0.64 13.92 -2.66
C LYS A 226 -2.01 13.26 -2.66
N GLU A 227 -2.23 12.31 -3.58
CA GLU A 227 -3.51 11.64 -3.71
C GLU A 227 -3.78 10.71 -2.53
N CYS A 228 -2.79 9.90 -2.14
CA CYS A 228 -2.89 9.07 -0.94
C CYS A 228 -3.18 9.90 0.33
N LYS A 229 -2.57 11.08 0.49
CA LYS A 229 -2.84 11.96 1.62
C LYS A 229 -4.30 12.43 1.66
N LYS A 230 -4.91 12.73 0.50
CA LYS A 230 -6.34 13.09 0.42
C LYS A 230 -7.22 11.91 0.88
N ILE A 231 -6.94 10.69 0.37
CA ILE A 231 -7.66 9.46 0.74
C ILE A 231 -7.51 9.18 2.24
N ILE A 232 -6.29 9.30 2.79
CA ILE A 232 -6.01 9.10 4.22
C ILE A 232 -6.81 10.09 5.09
N ASN A 233 -6.84 11.37 4.69
CA ASN A 233 -7.58 12.39 5.43
C ASN A 233 -9.09 12.14 5.38
N LEU A 234 -9.61 11.75 4.23
CA LEU A 234 -11.01 11.38 4.06
C LEU A 234 -11.38 10.17 4.93
N ALA A 235 -10.59 9.10 4.88
CA ALA A 235 -10.79 7.90 5.70
C ALA A 235 -10.81 8.23 7.20
N ARG A 236 -9.86 9.06 7.66
CA ARG A 236 -9.80 9.49 9.07
C ARG A 236 -11.01 10.30 9.51
N ALA A 237 -11.56 11.16 8.64
CA ALA A 237 -12.76 11.94 8.94
C ALA A 237 -13.97 11.03 9.17
N GLU A 238 -14.00 9.86 8.55
CA GLU A 238 -15.07 8.86 8.63
C GLU A 238 -14.74 7.68 9.56
N ASN A 239 -13.66 7.78 10.35
CA ASN A 239 -13.18 6.75 11.27
C ASN A 239 -12.86 5.40 10.59
N ILE A 240 -12.47 5.42 9.33
CA ILE A 240 -12.00 4.26 8.58
C ILE A 240 -10.50 4.08 8.86
N ARG A 241 -10.10 2.86 9.21
CA ARG A 241 -8.70 2.48 9.41
C ARG A 241 -7.93 2.55 8.09
N VAL A 242 -6.65 2.90 8.14
CA VAL A 242 -5.82 3.01 6.93
C VAL A 242 -4.58 2.15 7.05
N VAL A 243 -4.38 1.29 6.08
CA VAL A 243 -3.20 0.46 5.88
C VAL A 243 -2.51 0.85 4.59
N ILE A 244 -1.20 1.11 4.64
CA ILE A 244 -0.39 1.30 3.43
C ILE A 244 0.23 -0.04 3.05
N THR A 245 0.12 -0.43 1.79
CA THR A 245 0.70 -1.67 1.28
C THR A 245 1.47 -1.45 -0.02
N SER A 246 2.40 -2.34 -0.31
CA SER A 246 3.11 -2.37 -1.58
C SER A 246 2.30 -3.10 -2.66
N SER A 247 2.54 -2.75 -3.93
CA SER A 247 2.00 -3.43 -5.12
C SER A 247 3.03 -4.34 -5.76
N LEU A 248 3.98 -4.89 -4.97
CA LEU A 248 5.14 -5.67 -5.42
C LEU A 248 6.16 -4.83 -6.23
N GLU A 249 6.30 -3.57 -5.92
CA GLU A 249 7.41 -2.73 -6.39
C GLU A 249 8.73 -3.13 -5.73
N THR A 250 9.84 -2.68 -6.33
CA THR A 250 11.19 -2.91 -5.81
C THR A 250 11.44 -2.14 -4.49
N SER A 251 12.67 -2.21 -3.99
CA SER A 251 13.05 -1.47 -2.76
C SER A 251 12.81 0.05 -2.87
N ILE A 252 12.88 0.64 -4.06
CA ILE A 252 12.64 2.08 -4.26
C ILE A 252 11.18 2.42 -3.98
N GLY A 253 10.23 1.77 -4.66
CA GLY A 253 8.80 2.04 -4.49
C GLY A 253 8.30 1.63 -3.11
N ARG A 254 8.80 0.50 -2.57
CA ARG A 254 8.45 0.06 -1.20
C ARG A 254 8.95 1.04 -0.14
N THR A 255 10.15 1.62 -0.32
CA THR A 255 10.65 2.66 0.58
C THR A 255 9.83 3.95 0.47
N ALA A 256 9.37 4.32 -0.73
CA ALA A 256 8.45 5.43 -0.90
C ALA A 256 7.12 5.21 -0.13
N CYS A 257 6.55 3.99 -0.20
CA CYS A 257 5.39 3.61 0.60
C CYS A 257 5.65 3.72 2.12
N LEU A 258 6.84 3.30 2.58
CA LEU A 258 7.26 3.44 3.98
C LEU A 258 7.30 4.91 4.41
N HIS A 259 7.96 5.77 3.63
CA HIS A 259 8.02 7.21 3.93
C HIS A 259 6.65 7.86 3.93
N LEU A 260 5.76 7.46 3.01
CA LEU A 260 4.37 7.94 2.95
C LEU A 260 3.61 7.54 4.22
N ALA A 261 3.71 6.29 4.66
CA ALA A 261 3.05 5.80 5.87
C ALA A 261 3.51 6.58 7.11
N LEU A 262 4.84 6.75 7.26
CA LEU A 262 5.44 7.45 8.39
C LEU A 262 5.11 8.94 8.40
N ALA A 263 5.17 9.61 7.25
CA ALA A 263 4.84 11.04 7.11
C ALA A 263 3.38 11.34 7.42
N ASN A 264 2.49 10.37 7.19
CA ASN A 264 1.08 10.47 7.54
C ASN A 264 0.74 9.89 8.92
N GLU A 265 1.73 9.58 9.75
CA GLU A 265 1.54 9.08 11.12
C GLU A 265 0.58 7.87 11.17
N ILE A 266 0.71 6.95 10.20
CA ILE A 266 -0.05 5.69 10.19
C ILE A 266 0.39 4.83 11.38
N THR A 267 -0.57 4.35 12.16
CA THR A 267 -0.35 3.49 13.34
C THR A 267 -0.73 2.04 13.09
N GLU A 268 -1.50 1.77 12.05
CA GLU A 268 -1.89 0.44 11.64
C GLU A 268 -0.67 -0.35 11.14
N VAL A 269 -0.72 -1.66 11.33
CA VAL A 269 0.30 -2.58 10.77
C VAL A 269 0.24 -2.53 9.25
N CYS A 270 1.33 -2.17 8.57
CA CYS A 270 1.37 -1.96 7.12
C CYS A 270 1.79 -3.21 6.33
N GLY A 271 1.38 -3.29 5.06
CA GLY A 271 1.69 -4.41 4.17
C GLY A 271 2.98 -4.21 3.37
N LEU A 272 4.11 -3.94 4.05
CA LEU A 272 5.39 -3.60 3.41
C LEU A 272 6.46 -4.70 3.48
N ALA A 273 6.14 -5.87 4.05
CA ALA A 273 7.06 -7.01 4.14
C ALA A 273 7.01 -7.89 2.86
N THR A 274 7.12 -7.27 1.68
CA THR A 274 6.97 -7.93 0.38
C THR A 274 8.28 -8.13 -0.38
N GLY A 275 9.41 -7.62 0.13
CA GLY A 275 10.70 -7.66 -0.56
C GLY A 275 11.21 -9.07 -0.88
N GLU A 276 10.92 -10.04 -0.03
CA GLU A 276 11.31 -11.44 -0.23
C GLU A 276 10.55 -12.12 -1.37
N VAL A 277 9.35 -11.63 -1.69
CA VAL A 277 8.54 -12.14 -2.81
C VAL A 277 9.23 -11.91 -4.16
N LEU A 278 9.98 -10.81 -4.28
CA LEU A 278 10.68 -10.42 -5.51
C LEU A 278 12.11 -10.97 -5.63
N ASN A 279 12.63 -11.66 -4.62
CA ASN A 279 14.03 -12.12 -4.60
C ASN A 279 15.07 -11.01 -4.85
N GLU A 280 14.82 -9.80 -4.35
CA GLU A 280 15.67 -8.61 -4.58
C GLU A 280 17.04 -8.66 -3.87
N GLY A 281 17.40 -9.77 -3.25
CA GLY A 281 18.60 -9.85 -2.44
C GLY A 281 18.39 -9.23 -1.04
N LYS A 282 19.39 -8.49 -0.54
CA LYS A 282 19.25 -7.84 0.78
C LYS A 282 18.30 -6.66 0.67
N PRO A 283 17.21 -6.61 1.47
CA PRO A 283 16.33 -5.45 1.49
C PRO A 283 17.09 -4.22 2.00
N THR A 284 16.82 -3.05 1.40
CA THR A 284 17.43 -1.78 1.83
C THR A 284 17.07 -1.45 3.27
N GLN A 285 15.84 -1.78 3.69
CA GLN A 285 15.38 -1.70 5.09
C GLN A 285 15.01 -3.11 5.57
N PRO A 286 15.84 -3.73 6.40
CA PRO A 286 15.56 -5.05 6.94
C PRO A 286 14.40 -5.02 7.94
N ILE A 287 13.59 -6.07 7.93
CA ILE A 287 12.55 -6.28 8.93
C ILE A 287 13.19 -6.81 10.20
N GLN A 288 12.91 -6.18 11.31
CA GLN A 288 13.38 -6.61 12.62
C GLN A 288 12.23 -6.64 13.63
N GLY A 289 11.90 -7.82 14.15
CA GLY A 289 10.80 -7.97 15.10
C GLY A 289 9.45 -7.47 14.56
N GLY A 290 9.14 -7.73 13.28
CA GLY A 290 7.92 -7.28 12.64
C GLY A 290 7.84 -5.77 12.37
N LYS A 291 8.97 -5.04 12.37
CA LYS A 291 9.06 -3.61 12.11
C LYS A 291 10.01 -3.30 10.97
N ILE A 292 9.73 -2.20 10.28
CA ILE A 292 10.64 -1.55 9.32
C ILE A 292 10.90 -0.13 9.80
N ALA A 293 12.17 0.30 9.77
CA ALA A 293 12.59 1.66 10.07
C ALA A 293 13.19 2.33 8.84
N ILE A 294 13.03 3.65 8.72
CA ILE A 294 13.80 4.44 7.75
C ILE A 294 15.24 4.63 8.24
N SER A 295 16.17 4.83 7.30
CA SER A 295 17.52 5.29 7.65
C SER A 295 17.52 6.78 8.00
N ASP A 296 18.57 7.22 8.71
CA ASP A 296 18.81 8.66 8.96
C ASP A 296 19.37 9.38 7.71
N SER A 297 19.57 8.67 6.61
CA SER A 297 20.09 9.25 5.36
C SER A 297 19.10 10.24 4.76
N PRO A 298 19.57 11.38 4.23
CA PRO A 298 18.72 12.34 3.53
C PRO A 298 17.99 11.73 2.32
N GLY A 299 16.81 12.26 2.03
CA GLY A 299 15.97 11.80 0.93
C GLY A 299 15.30 10.45 1.20
N LEU A 300 15.21 9.63 0.16
CA LEU A 300 14.61 8.29 0.22
C LEU A 300 15.47 7.28 0.99
N GLY A 301 16.78 7.53 1.13
CA GLY A 301 17.70 6.67 1.87
C GLY A 301 17.93 5.31 1.21
N VAL A 302 17.85 5.22 -0.12
CA VAL A 302 18.18 4.04 -0.91
C VAL A 302 19.49 4.24 -1.67
N ASP A 303 20.35 3.22 -1.68
CA ASP A 303 21.56 3.17 -2.51
C ASP A 303 21.20 2.51 -3.85
N LEU A 304 21.70 3.11 -4.96
CA LEU A 304 21.50 2.64 -6.34
C LEU A 304 22.66 1.75 -6.81
#